data_e0eb841644cec3d705212c818c72678f
#
_entry.id   e0eb841644cec3d705212c818c72678f
#
_cell.length_a   1.000
_cell.length_b   1.000
_cell.length_c   1.000
_cell.angle_alpha   90.00
_cell.angle_beta   90.00
_cell.angle_gamma   90.00
#
_symmetry.space_group_name_H-M   'P 1'
#
loop_
_entity.id
_entity.type
_entity.pdbx_description
1 polymer ?
#
loop_
_entity_poly.entity_id
_entity_poly.type
_entity_poly.pdbx_seq_one_letter_code
_entity_poly.pdbx_strand_id
1 'polypeptide(L)' 'MTEPKFLDPMYGDVRTIGYRYGWQKTKTYELLRDKKIRAKKLGAKTLIEFASVDEYIASLPTYGEV' A
#
# COMPACT_ATOMS: atom_id res chain seq x y z
N MET A 1 2.55 -23.34 14.08
CA MET A 1 2.52 -22.82 13.79
C MET A 1 1.76 -22.11 13.58
N THR A 2 1.30 -21.70 13.69
CA THR A 2 0.63 -21.10 13.57
C THR A 2 0.49 -20.29 12.62
N GLU A 3 -0.09 -19.93 12.12
CA GLU A 3 -0.15 -19.26 11.20
C GLU A 3 -0.62 -17.99 11.36
N PRO A 4 -0.19 -17.19 11.97
CA PRO A 4 -0.59 -15.85 12.17
C PRO A 4 -0.64 -15.08 10.91
N LYS A 5 0.07 -15.46 9.94
CA LYS A 5 0.04 -14.70 8.73
C LYS A 5 -1.30 -14.71 8.07
N PHE A 6 -2.19 -15.58 8.47
CA PHE A 6 -3.53 -15.50 7.96
C PHE A 6 -4.27 -14.32 8.49
N LEU A 7 -3.83 -13.77 9.62
CA LEU A 7 -4.51 -12.66 10.23
C LEU A 7 -4.03 -11.33 9.70
N ASP A 8 -2.90 -11.35 8.95
CA ASP A 8 -2.32 -10.14 8.41
C ASP A 8 -2.27 -10.20 6.92
N PRO A 9 -3.25 -9.69 6.23
CA PRO A 9 -3.23 -9.72 4.78
C PRO A 9 -2.00 -9.00 4.28
N MET A 10 -1.42 -9.50 3.22
CA MET A 10 -0.25 -8.90 2.62
C MET A 10 -0.59 -7.97 1.47
N TYR A 11 -1.82 -8.06 0.96
CA TYR A 11 -2.24 -7.26 -0.17
C TYR A 11 -3.63 -6.69 0.08
N GLY A 12 -3.90 -5.55 -0.51
CA GLY A 12 -5.22 -4.96 -0.43
C GLY A 12 -5.52 -4.25 -1.74
N ASP A 13 -6.79 -3.92 -1.95
CA ASP A 13 -7.17 -3.19 -3.15
C ASP A 13 -7.00 -1.69 -2.89
N VAL A 14 -7.26 -0.89 -3.93
CA VAL A 14 -7.06 0.55 -3.84
C VAL A 14 -7.86 1.16 -2.70
N ARG A 15 -9.08 0.69 -2.52
CA ARG A 15 -9.94 1.23 -1.48
C ARG A 15 -9.40 0.92 -0.09
N THR A 16 -8.94 -0.31 0.10
CA THR A 16 -8.38 -0.74 1.37
C THR A 16 -7.13 0.07 1.71
N ILE A 17 -6.28 0.32 0.72
CA ILE A 17 -5.08 1.11 0.93
C ILE A 17 -5.43 2.52 1.40
N GLY A 18 -6.40 3.13 0.74
CA GLY A 18 -6.81 4.48 1.13
C GLY A 18 -7.33 4.52 2.55
N TYR A 19 -8.13 3.53 2.91
CA TYR A 19 -8.69 3.45 4.22
C TYR A 19 -7.60 3.21 5.28
N ARG A 20 -6.71 2.28 4.99
CA ARG A 20 -5.67 1.90 5.94
C ARG A 20 -4.66 3.02 6.17
N TYR A 21 -4.31 3.76 5.13
CA TYR A 21 -3.26 4.78 5.23
C TYR A 21 -3.80 6.20 5.27
N GLY A 22 -5.10 6.37 5.18
CA GLY A 22 -5.71 7.69 5.40
C GLY A 22 -5.65 8.62 4.21
N TRP A 23 -5.64 8.11 3.00
CA TRP A 23 -5.66 8.98 1.84
C TRP A 23 -6.71 8.50 0.84
N GLN A 24 -6.97 9.31 -0.16
CA GLN A 24 -7.97 8.98 -1.16
C GLN A 24 -7.38 8.12 -2.26
N LYS A 25 -8.23 7.43 -2.99
CA LYS A 25 -7.74 6.50 -4.00
C LYS A 25 -6.96 7.20 -5.10
N THR A 26 -7.19 8.50 -5.34
CA THR A 26 -6.39 9.25 -6.30
C THR A 26 -4.91 9.17 -5.93
N LYS A 27 -4.61 9.29 -4.64
CA LYS A 27 -3.23 9.20 -4.18
C LYS A 27 -2.64 7.82 -4.47
N THR A 28 -3.42 6.78 -4.26
CA THR A 28 -2.96 5.43 -4.52
C THR A 28 -2.65 5.25 -6.00
N TYR A 29 -3.51 5.75 -6.89
CA TYR A 29 -3.26 5.64 -8.31
C TYR A 29 -2.03 6.42 -8.75
N GLU A 30 -1.80 7.59 -8.13
CA GLU A 30 -0.60 8.35 -8.42
C GLU A 30 0.66 7.58 -8.05
N LEU A 31 0.64 6.96 -6.89
CA LEU A 31 1.79 6.19 -6.43
C LEU A 31 2.05 4.98 -7.32
N LEU A 32 0.98 4.35 -7.80
CA LEU A 32 1.12 3.23 -8.73
C LEU A 32 1.68 3.70 -10.06
N ARG A 33 1.17 4.82 -10.57
CA ARG A 33 1.64 5.36 -11.83
C ARG A 33 3.11 5.71 -11.77
N ASP A 34 3.54 6.27 -10.65
CA ASP A 34 4.92 6.70 -10.48
C ASP A 34 5.82 5.59 -9.97
N LYS A 35 5.27 4.39 -9.85
CA LYS A 35 6.02 3.20 -9.42
C LYS A 35 6.64 3.35 -8.05
N LYS A 36 5.97 4.08 -7.18
CA LYS A 36 6.42 4.25 -5.80
C LYS A 36 6.02 3.07 -4.93
N ILE A 37 4.98 2.36 -5.32
CA ILE A 37 4.52 1.19 -4.58
C ILE A 37 4.29 0.06 -5.59
N ARG A 38 4.25 -1.17 -5.09
CA ARG A 38 4.14 -2.34 -5.95
C ARG A 38 2.74 -2.93 -5.87
N ALA A 39 2.27 -3.43 -6.99
CA ALA A 39 0.96 -4.06 -7.06
C ALA A 39 0.97 -5.16 -8.11
N LYS A 40 0.00 -6.04 -8.01
CA LYS A 40 -0.19 -7.11 -8.98
C LYS A 40 -1.62 -7.09 -9.46
N LYS A 41 -1.83 -7.62 -10.65
CA LYS A 41 -3.17 -7.71 -11.21
C LYS A 41 -3.67 -9.13 -11.09
N LEU A 42 -4.89 -9.27 -10.62
CA LEU A 42 -5.55 -10.55 -10.58
C LEU A 42 -6.87 -10.34 -11.33
N GLY A 43 -6.88 -10.67 -12.63
CA GLY A 43 -8.02 -10.34 -13.46
C GLY A 43 -8.20 -8.84 -13.50
N ALA A 44 -9.38 -8.37 -13.16
CA ALA A 44 -9.65 -6.93 -13.13
C ALA A 44 -9.27 -6.28 -11.81
N LYS A 45 -8.81 -7.09 -10.85
CA LYS A 45 -8.54 -6.58 -9.52
C LYS A 45 -7.07 -6.19 -9.37
N THR A 46 -6.82 -5.10 -8.68
CA THR A 46 -5.46 -4.67 -8.40
C THR A 46 -5.16 -4.98 -6.95
N LEU A 47 -4.08 -5.74 -6.73
CA LEU A 47 -3.67 -6.11 -5.39
C LEU A 47 -2.39 -5.37 -5.06
N ILE A 48 -2.46 -4.49 -4.08
CA ILE A 48 -1.35 -3.63 -3.71
C ILE A 48 -0.64 -4.24 -2.51
N GLU A 49 0.67 -4.34 -2.60
CA GLU A 49 1.47 -4.96 -1.56
C GLU A 49 1.65 -3.99 -0.40
N PHE A 50 1.14 -4.35 0.75
CA PHE A 50 1.24 -3.47 1.92
C PHE A 50 2.68 -3.15 2.26
N ALA A 51 3.57 -4.12 2.17
CA ALA A 51 4.97 -3.88 2.51
C ALA A 51 5.57 -2.78 1.66
N SER A 52 5.18 -2.70 0.39
CA SER A 52 5.72 -1.66 -0.48
C SER A 52 5.20 -0.28 -0.09
N VAL A 53 3.96 -0.22 0.37
CA VAL A 53 3.41 1.06 0.83
C VAL A 53 4.12 1.50 2.10
N ASP A 54 4.37 0.56 3.00
CA ASP A 54 5.09 0.87 4.23
C ASP A 54 6.50 1.36 3.93
N GLU A 55 7.17 0.73 2.97
CA GLU A 55 8.51 1.16 2.54
C GLU A 55 8.49 2.57 1.99
N TYR A 56 7.49 2.86 1.18
CA TYR A 56 7.35 4.19 0.61
C TYR A 56 7.20 5.23 1.72
N ILE A 57 6.33 4.96 2.68
CA ILE A 57 6.10 5.89 3.77
C ILE A 57 7.35 6.05 4.62
N ALA A 58 8.06 4.96 4.85
CA ALA A 58 9.29 5.02 5.64
C ALA A 58 10.38 5.85 4.97
N SER A 59 10.30 5.99 3.65
CA SER A 59 11.28 6.78 2.92
C SER A 59 11.00 8.28 2.95
N LEU A 60 9.86 8.68 3.45
CA LEU A 60 9.49 10.09 3.49
C LEU A 60 10.16 10.78 4.66
N PRO A 61 10.44 12.08 4.53
CA PRO A 61 11.04 12.81 5.65
C PRO A 61 10.08 12.90 6.82
N THR A 62 10.63 12.95 8.00
CA THR A 62 9.83 13.11 9.21
C THR A 62 9.30 14.53 9.29
N TYR A 63 8.03 14.68 9.63
CA TYR A 63 7.44 16.00 9.74
C TYR A 63 8.19 16.81 10.81
N GLY A 64 8.54 18.02 10.45
CA GLY A 64 9.24 18.89 11.37
C GLY A 64 10.73 18.71 11.38
N GLU A 65 11.24 17.74 10.63
CA GLU A 65 12.65 17.51 10.56
C GLU A 65 13.16 18.15 9.30
N VAL A 66 13.94 19.13 9.38
CA VAL A 66 14.38 19.82 8.16
C VAL A 66 15.85 20.04 8.12
#